data_b6c932cf9a12e6f9618a9fb2ca386f62
#
_entry.id   b6c932cf9a12e6f9618a9fb2ca386f62
#
_cell.length_a   1.000
_cell.length_b   1.000
_cell.length_c   1.000
_cell.angle_alpha   90.00
_cell.angle_beta   90.00
_cell.angle_gamma   90.00
#
_symmetry.space_group_name_H-M   'P 1'
#
loop_
_entity.id
_entity.type
_entity.pdbx_description
1 polymer ?
#
loop_
_entity_poly.entity_id
_entity_poly.type
_entity_poly.pdbx_seq_one_letter_code
_entity_poly.pdbx_strand_id
1 'polypeptide(L)'
;FIYLPLFLCVIYYTMLKKAPDNQAKTDSQEFSYDQPDVFDRLFDRHYTSLWSFAFHYVKDKDIAEDLVQEAFIQLWDHLKGFDSFAAIRVYLFRNVRNAALDYLRHDKVRNRNSTELNVWLQNELREPLERKIIEEEVFGSMYDAIYKLPEQTRKIVLLTLKGVSNSQIAEQLKISVNTLKTLKKRAYQYLRNELGPYRFTLLNWICLLYTSPS
;
A
#
# COMPACT_ATOMS: atom_id res chain seq x y z
N PHE A 1 -4.51 1.51 22.63
CA PHE A 1 -3.74 1.66 21.35
C PHE A 1 -2.71 0.56 21.10
N ILE A 2 -2.35 -0.27 22.08
CA ILE A 2 -1.31 -1.32 21.99
C ILE A 2 -1.86 -2.65 21.40
N TYR A 3 -3.19 -2.85 21.35
CA TYR A 3 -3.82 -4.09 20.88
C TYR A 3 -4.05 -4.15 19.36
N LEU A 4 -3.93 -3.03 18.65
CA LEU A 4 -4.18 -2.95 17.20
C LEU A 4 -3.15 -3.75 16.37
N PRO A 5 -1.83 -3.69 16.66
CA PRO A 5 -0.83 -4.45 15.91
C PRO A 5 -0.94 -5.98 16.11
N LEU A 6 -1.29 -6.41 17.34
CA LEU A 6 -1.42 -7.85 17.66
C LEU A 6 -2.65 -8.48 17.01
N PHE A 7 -3.78 -7.77 16.96
CA PHE A 7 -5.01 -8.25 16.35
C PHE A 7 -4.90 -8.27 14.82
N LEU A 8 -4.28 -7.26 14.23
CA LEU A 8 -3.90 -7.27 12.80
C LEU A 8 -2.93 -8.42 12.49
N CYS A 9 -2.00 -8.71 13.39
CA CYS A 9 -1.05 -9.81 13.23
C CYS A 9 -1.74 -11.19 13.28
N VAL A 10 -2.73 -11.37 14.14
CA VAL A 10 -3.49 -12.66 14.26
C VAL A 10 -4.42 -12.86 13.06
N ILE A 11 -5.12 -11.80 12.62
CA ILE A 11 -5.97 -11.86 11.42
C ILE A 11 -5.09 -12.06 10.19
N TYR A 12 -3.97 -11.40 10.11
CA TYR A 12 -2.99 -11.51 9.06
C TYR A 12 -2.38 -12.93 8.98
N TYR A 13 -2.01 -13.52 10.12
CA TYR A 13 -1.49 -14.89 10.20
C TYR A 13 -2.53 -15.93 9.79
N THR A 14 -3.79 -15.75 10.20
CA THR A 14 -4.89 -16.64 9.79
C THR A 14 -5.27 -16.47 8.33
N MET A 15 -5.10 -15.27 7.77
CA MET A 15 -5.34 -14.96 6.35
C MET A 15 -4.24 -15.49 5.43
N LEU A 16 -2.98 -15.41 5.83
CA LEU A 16 -1.86 -16.01 5.08
C LEU A 16 -2.00 -17.53 4.95
N LYS A 17 -2.53 -18.21 5.98
CA LYS A 17 -2.78 -19.65 5.91
C LYS A 17 -3.98 -20.05 5.05
N LYS A 18 -4.89 -19.12 4.72
CA LYS A 18 -6.13 -19.37 3.96
C LYS A 18 -6.26 -18.59 2.66
N ALA A 19 -5.27 -17.76 2.29
CA ALA A 19 -5.30 -17.08 1.01
C ALA A 19 -5.28 -18.15 -0.09
N PRO A 20 -6.32 -18.27 -0.93
CA PRO A 20 -6.18 -19.06 -2.13
C PRO A 20 -5.11 -18.38 -2.98
N ASP A 21 -4.16 -19.16 -3.40
CA ASP A 21 -3.00 -18.84 -4.21
C ASP A 21 -3.41 -18.34 -5.63
N ASN A 22 -4.16 -17.24 -5.69
CA ASN A 22 -4.52 -16.61 -6.96
C ASN A 22 -3.37 -15.72 -7.50
N GLN A 23 -2.39 -15.39 -6.66
CA GLN A 23 -1.17 -14.72 -7.15
C GLN A 23 -0.17 -15.72 -7.74
N ALA A 24 -0.13 -16.95 -7.23
CA ALA A 24 0.71 -18.00 -7.77
C ALA A 24 0.33 -18.41 -9.21
N LYS A 25 -0.91 -18.17 -9.64
CA LYS A 25 -1.31 -18.42 -11.04
C LYS A 25 -0.79 -17.40 -12.04
N THR A 26 -0.44 -16.18 -11.57
CA THR A 26 0.15 -15.15 -12.44
C THR A 26 1.68 -15.21 -12.42
N ASP A 27 2.26 -15.72 -11.32
CA ASP A 27 3.71 -15.89 -11.18
C ASP A 27 4.24 -17.19 -11.83
N SER A 28 3.36 -18.09 -12.23
CA SER A 28 3.72 -19.32 -12.97
C SER A 28 3.82 -19.16 -14.49
N GLN A 29 3.68 -17.93 -15.01
CA GLN A 29 4.16 -17.63 -16.35
C GLN A 29 5.68 -17.68 -16.31
N GLU A 30 6.25 -18.53 -17.18
CA GLU A 30 7.68 -18.70 -17.38
C GLU A 30 8.35 -17.32 -17.48
N PHE A 31 9.19 -17.00 -16.48
CA PHE A 31 9.89 -15.73 -16.42
C PHE A 31 10.92 -15.71 -17.55
N SER A 32 10.69 -14.90 -18.57
CA SER A 32 11.60 -14.76 -19.69
C SER A 32 11.95 -13.28 -19.88
N TYR A 33 13.23 -12.97 -19.87
CA TYR A 33 13.76 -11.62 -20.10
C TYR A 33 13.56 -11.14 -21.54
N ASP A 34 13.35 -12.07 -22.47
CA ASP A 34 13.26 -11.78 -23.91
C ASP A 34 11.91 -11.19 -24.32
N GLN A 35 10.96 -11.05 -23.36
CA GLN A 35 9.70 -10.37 -23.62
C GLN A 35 9.91 -8.85 -23.54
N PRO A 36 9.67 -8.10 -24.61
CA PRO A 36 9.96 -6.66 -24.67
C PRO A 36 9.17 -5.82 -23.68
N ASP A 37 8.10 -6.35 -23.11
CA ASP A 37 7.19 -5.68 -22.17
C ASP A 37 7.36 -6.10 -20.70
N VAL A 38 8.39 -6.90 -20.37
CA VAL A 38 8.62 -7.37 -18.99
C VAL A 38 8.83 -6.20 -18.03
N PHE A 39 9.64 -5.23 -18.44
CA PHE A 39 9.94 -4.07 -17.61
C PHE A 39 8.69 -3.21 -17.41
N ASP A 40 7.93 -2.94 -18.46
CA ASP A 40 6.70 -2.14 -18.39
C ASP A 40 5.68 -2.80 -17.44
N ARG A 41 5.52 -4.13 -17.53
CA ARG A 41 4.64 -4.89 -16.61
C ARG A 41 5.12 -4.82 -15.16
N LEU A 42 6.44 -4.88 -14.92
CA LEU A 42 7.00 -4.74 -13.57
C LEU A 42 6.76 -3.33 -13.04
N PHE A 43 6.96 -2.33 -13.89
CA PHE A 43 6.72 -0.94 -13.54
C PHE A 43 5.25 -0.70 -13.18
N ASP A 44 4.33 -1.04 -14.07
CA ASP A 44 2.89 -0.87 -13.85
C ASP A 44 2.39 -1.60 -12.60
N ARG A 45 2.93 -2.79 -12.34
CA ARG A 45 2.53 -3.61 -11.21
C ARG A 45 3.02 -3.11 -9.88
N HIS A 46 4.24 -2.57 -9.81
CA HIS A 46 4.91 -2.31 -8.54
C HIS A 46 5.09 -0.82 -8.23
N TYR A 47 4.99 0.08 -9.22
CA TYR A 47 5.28 1.49 -9.02
C TYR A 47 4.45 2.13 -7.89
N THR A 48 3.13 1.97 -7.91
CA THR A 48 2.23 2.57 -6.90
C THR A 48 2.54 2.08 -5.49
N SER A 49 2.76 0.77 -5.33
CA SER A 49 3.09 0.17 -4.03
C SER A 49 4.46 0.61 -3.52
N LEU A 50 5.46 0.70 -4.41
CA LEU A 50 6.80 1.18 -4.07
C LEU A 50 6.79 2.66 -3.72
N TRP A 51 6.03 3.47 -4.44
CA TRP A 51 5.88 4.89 -4.14
C TRP A 51 5.21 5.12 -2.78
N SER A 52 4.13 4.40 -2.49
CA SER A 52 3.46 4.43 -1.17
C SER A 52 4.44 4.02 -0.07
N PHE A 53 5.20 2.96 -0.30
CA PHE A 53 6.22 2.46 0.61
C PHE A 53 7.31 3.50 0.87
N ALA A 54 7.89 4.11 -0.17
CA ALA A 54 8.87 5.17 -0.05
C ALA A 54 8.31 6.37 0.72
N PHE A 55 7.10 6.81 0.34
CA PHE A 55 6.43 7.94 0.98
C PHE A 55 6.14 7.70 2.47
N HIS A 56 5.90 6.45 2.88
CA HIS A 56 5.77 6.10 4.29
C HIS A 56 7.00 6.49 5.10
N TYR A 57 8.21 6.36 4.52
CA TYR A 57 9.48 6.73 5.15
C TYR A 57 9.75 8.22 5.08
N VAL A 58 9.80 8.78 3.86
CA VAL A 58 10.35 10.11 3.64
C VAL A 58 9.32 11.25 3.82
N LYS A 59 8.02 10.97 3.76
CA LYS A 59 6.91 11.93 3.87
C LYS A 59 6.95 13.09 2.87
N ASP A 60 7.77 12.96 1.84
CA ASP A 60 7.92 13.90 0.73
C ASP A 60 7.65 13.18 -0.58
N LYS A 61 6.79 13.77 -1.44
CA LYS A 61 6.32 13.13 -2.66
C LYS A 61 7.40 13.04 -3.73
N ASP A 62 8.14 14.13 -3.88
CA ASP A 62 9.15 14.25 -4.93
C ASP A 62 10.32 13.32 -4.61
N ILE A 63 10.73 13.28 -3.33
CA ILE A 63 11.78 12.37 -2.87
C ILE A 63 11.33 10.90 -2.99
N ALA A 64 10.08 10.59 -2.64
CA ALA A 64 9.56 9.24 -2.79
C ALA A 64 9.56 8.79 -4.26
N GLU A 65 9.21 9.68 -5.17
CA GLU A 65 9.26 9.43 -6.61
C GLU A 65 10.68 9.17 -7.11
N ASP A 66 11.64 10.01 -6.71
CA ASP A 66 13.05 9.86 -7.06
C ASP A 66 13.61 8.52 -6.60
N LEU A 67 13.32 8.13 -5.34
CA LEU A 67 13.78 6.85 -4.79
C LEU A 67 13.25 5.65 -5.56
N VAL A 68 12.00 5.71 -6.00
CA VAL A 68 11.38 4.63 -6.78
C VAL A 68 11.95 4.58 -8.19
N GLN A 69 12.11 5.73 -8.84
CA GLN A 69 12.72 5.80 -10.17
C GLN A 69 14.15 5.22 -10.15
N GLU A 70 14.95 5.61 -9.17
CA GLU A 70 16.31 5.08 -9.00
C GLU A 70 16.31 3.56 -8.82
N ALA A 71 15.38 3.02 -8.03
CA ALA A 71 15.26 1.57 -7.83
C ALA A 71 14.94 0.83 -9.14
N PHE A 72 14.11 1.41 -10.02
CA PHE A 72 13.81 0.84 -11.32
C PHE A 72 14.99 0.97 -12.31
N ILE A 73 15.76 2.05 -12.26
CA ILE A 73 17.00 2.19 -13.05
C ILE A 73 17.98 1.09 -12.66
N GLN A 74 18.20 0.89 -11.36
CA GLN A 74 19.07 -0.19 -10.87
C GLN A 74 18.56 -1.59 -11.24
N LEU A 75 17.23 -1.79 -11.23
CA LEU A 75 16.64 -3.04 -11.70
C LEU A 75 16.95 -3.28 -13.18
N TRP A 76 16.84 -2.27 -14.02
CA TRP A 76 17.12 -2.40 -15.45
C TRP A 76 18.51 -2.95 -15.71
N ASP A 77 19.52 -2.46 -15.02
CA ASP A 77 20.91 -2.90 -15.17
C ASP A 77 21.14 -4.34 -14.69
N HIS A 78 20.31 -4.83 -13.77
CA HIS A 78 20.46 -6.13 -13.13
C HIS A 78 19.38 -7.15 -13.50
N LEU A 79 18.43 -6.79 -14.37
CA LEU A 79 17.25 -7.59 -14.66
C LEU A 79 17.56 -9.04 -15.03
N LYS A 80 18.61 -9.28 -15.80
CA LYS A 80 19.04 -10.61 -16.25
C LYS A 80 19.55 -11.52 -15.14
N GLY A 81 19.79 -11.00 -13.94
CA GLY A 81 20.29 -11.74 -12.78
C GLY A 81 19.21 -12.36 -11.90
N PHE A 82 17.93 -12.20 -12.25
CA PHE A 82 16.81 -12.69 -11.42
C PHE A 82 16.17 -13.94 -12.01
N ASP A 83 15.79 -14.87 -11.13
CA ASP A 83 15.16 -16.13 -11.52
C ASP A 83 13.64 -16.07 -11.48
N SER A 84 13.03 -15.02 -10.90
CA SER A 84 11.59 -14.92 -10.71
C SER A 84 11.10 -13.49 -10.46
N PHE A 85 9.84 -13.24 -10.78
CA PHE A 85 9.15 -11.99 -10.41
C PHE A 85 9.15 -11.74 -8.89
N ALA A 86 9.08 -12.80 -8.08
CA ALA A 86 9.14 -12.69 -6.63
C ALA A 86 10.49 -12.16 -6.15
N ALA A 87 11.60 -12.61 -6.74
CA ALA A 87 12.95 -12.11 -6.43
C ALA A 87 13.10 -10.63 -6.82
N ILE A 88 12.60 -10.24 -8.00
CA ILE A 88 12.60 -8.84 -8.44
C ILE A 88 11.81 -7.95 -7.48
N ARG A 89 10.63 -8.40 -7.06
CA ARG A 89 9.80 -7.69 -6.10
C ARG A 89 10.56 -7.40 -4.80
N VAL A 90 11.13 -8.44 -4.19
CA VAL A 90 11.91 -8.28 -2.95
C VAL A 90 13.11 -7.35 -3.16
N TYR A 91 13.77 -7.43 -4.30
CA TYR A 91 14.87 -6.56 -4.67
C TYR A 91 14.44 -5.09 -4.71
N LEU A 92 13.36 -4.77 -5.43
CA LEU A 92 12.83 -3.40 -5.54
C LEU A 92 12.48 -2.81 -4.17
N PHE A 93 11.71 -3.52 -3.36
CA PHE A 93 11.34 -3.03 -2.03
C PHE A 93 12.55 -2.88 -1.11
N ARG A 94 13.54 -3.77 -1.22
CA ARG A 94 14.80 -3.66 -0.46
C ARG A 94 15.58 -2.42 -0.86
N ASN A 95 15.72 -2.15 -2.15
CA ASN A 95 16.44 -0.97 -2.65
C ASN A 95 15.76 0.32 -2.20
N VAL A 96 14.45 0.44 -2.39
CA VAL A 96 13.67 1.62 -1.94
C VAL A 96 13.79 1.81 -0.43
N ARG A 97 13.68 0.73 0.37
CA ARG A 97 13.86 0.81 1.83
C ARG A 97 15.24 1.32 2.22
N ASN A 98 16.27 0.74 1.65
CA ASN A 98 17.65 1.13 1.96
C ASN A 98 17.91 2.58 1.59
N ALA A 99 17.50 3.01 0.40
CA ALA A 99 17.65 4.38 -0.07
C ALA A 99 16.86 5.38 0.80
N ALA A 100 15.65 5.03 1.21
CA ALA A 100 14.84 5.85 2.11
C ALA A 100 15.47 5.98 3.51
N LEU A 101 15.99 4.87 4.07
CA LEU A 101 16.69 4.89 5.35
C LEU A 101 17.98 5.70 5.28
N ASP A 102 18.72 5.62 4.20
CA ASP A 102 19.94 6.40 3.98
C ASP A 102 19.60 7.89 3.83
N TYR A 103 18.57 8.24 3.05
CA TYR A 103 18.06 9.60 2.98
C TYR A 103 17.73 10.16 4.37
N LEU A 104 16.98 9.41 5.20
CA LEU A 104 16.64 9.85 6.56
C LEU A 104 17.86 9.98 7.47
N ARG A 105 18.88 9.13 7.32
CA ARG A 105 20.16 9.27 8.05
C ARG A 105 20.89 10.54 7.66
N HIS A 106 20.93 10.87 6.37
CA HIS A 106 21.56 12.10 5.88
C HIS A 106 20.80 13.36 6.28
N ASP A 107 19.47 13.35 6.17
CA ASP A 107 18.62 14.48 6.60
C ASP A 107 18.73 14.75 8.10
N LYS A 108 18.86 13.68 8.91
CA LYS A 108 19.13 13.77 10.35
C LYS A 108 20.40 14.55 10.69
N VAL A 109 21.49 14.31 9.94
CA VAL A 109 22.76 15.05 10.14
C VAL A 109 22.54 16.54 9.89
N ARG A 110 21.62 16.89 8.98
CA ARG A 110 21.27 18.27 8.64
C ARG A 110 20.39 18.95 9.69
N ASN A 111 19.44 18.24 10.30
CA ASN A 111 18.32 18.85 11.07
C ASN A 111 18.38 18.64 12.60
N ARG A 112 19.44 18.12 13.20
CA ARG A 112 19.72 18.00 14.65
C ARG A 112 18.61 17.39 15.57
N ASN A 113 17.55 16.82 15.06
CA ASN A 113 16.50 16.15 15.86
C ASN A 113 16.75 14.64 15.91
N SER A 114 17.47 14.19 16.99
CA SER A 114 18.21 12.93 16.81
C SER A 114 17.71 11.70 17.57
N THR A 115 16.96 11.83 18.67
CA THR A 115 16.71 10.68 19.56
C THR A 115 15.50 9.85 19.13
N GLU A 116 14.38 10.49 18.85
CA GLU A 116 13.14 9.79 18.43
C GLU A 116 13.31 9.11 17.08
N LEU A 117 13.95 9.78 16.13
CA LEU A 117 14.24 9.20 14.81
C LEU A 117 15.19 8.01 14.92
N ASN A 118 16.15 8.01 15.84
CA ASN A 118 17.04 6.87 16.08
C ASN A 118 16.28 5.66 16.59
N VAL A 119 15.40 5.85 17.58
CA VAL A 119 14.57 4.77 18.12
C VAL A 119 13.66 4.21 17.03
N TRP A 120 13.07 5.09 16.23
CA TRP A 120 12.22 4.69 15.11
C TRP A 120 13.01 3.89 14.06
N LEU A 121 14.19 4.37 13.62
CA LEU A 121 15.06 3.68 12.67
C LEU A 121 15.49 2.30 13.17
N GLN A 122 15.82 2.17 14.47
CA GLN A 122 16.18 0.88 15.05
C GLN A 122 15.01 -0.11 15.06
N ASN A 123 13.80 0.36 15.38
CA ASN A 123 12.59 -0.46 15.33
C ASN A 123 12.28 -0.88 13.90
N GLU A 124 12.42 0.04 12.98
CA GLU A 124 12.18 -0.17 11.55
C GLU A 124 13.11 -1.25 10.97
N LEU A 125 14.38 -1.25 11.34
CA LEU A 125 15.36 -2.26 10.91
C LEU A 125 15.08 -3.66 11.47
N ARG A 126 14.36 -3.77 12.59
CA ARG A 126 13.99 -5.05 13.21
C ARG A 126 12.79 -5.71 12.54
N GLU A 127 11.94 -4.95 11.85
CA GLU A 127 10.78 -5.52 11.17
C GLU A 127 11.18 -6.27 9.90
N PRO A 128 10.65 -7.50 9.69
CA PRO A 128 10.88 -8.24 8.46
C PRO A 128 10.38 -7.48 7.23
N LEU A 129 11.24 -7.36 6.22
CA LEU A 129 10.91 -6.66 4.98
C LEU A 129 9.74 -7.32 4.26
N GLU A 130 9.68 -8.64 4.26
CA GLU A 130 8.64 -9.43 3.60
C GLU A 130 7.24 -9.07 4.10
N ARG A 131 7.12 -8.85 5.42
CA ARG A 131 5.85 -8.42 6.02
C ARG A 131 5.42 -7.05 5.49
N LYS A 132 6.35 -6.11 5.43
CA LYS A 132 6.08 -4.76 4.91
C LYS A 132 5.71 -4.76 3.43
N ILE A 133 6.38 -5.58 2.63
CA ILE A 133 6.03 -5.75 1.21
C ILE A 133 4.57 -6.18 1.07
N ILE A 134 4.15 -7.18 1.84
CA ILE A 134 2.77 -7.68 1.77
C ILE A 134 1.77 -6.62 2.25
N GLU A 135 2.08 -5.91 3.33
CA GLU A 135 1.23 -4.83 3.85
C GLU A 135 1.04 -3.74 2.77
N GLU A 136 2.11 -3.27 2.15
CA GLU A 136 2.05 -2.22 1.12
C GLU A 136 1.34 -2.68 -0.16
N GLU A 137 1.54 -3.92 -0.60
CA GLU A 137 0.81 -4.45 -1.75
C GLU A 137 -0.69 -4.56 -1.50
N VAL A 138 -1.09 -4.94 -0.28
CA VAL A 138 -2.49 -4.96 0.12
C VAL A 138 -3.06 -3.53 0.10
N PHE A 139 -2.37 -2.59 0.74
CA PHE A 139 -2.80 -1.19 0.75
C PHE A 139 -2.78 -0.58 -0.65
N GLY A 140 -1.74 -0.81 -1.45
CA GLY A 140 -1.65 -0.35 -2.84
C GLY A 140 -2.86 -0.82 -3.65
N SER A 141 -3.17 -2.12 -3.61
CA SER A 141 -4.34 -2.65 -4.34
C SER A 141 -5.68 -2.07 -3.85
N MET A 142 -5.80 -1.75 -2.56
CA MET A 142 -6.98 -1.08 -2.02
C MET A 142 -7.09 0.36 -2.55
N TYR A 143 -5.99 1.11 -2.57
CA TYR A 143 -5.95 2.46 -3.13
C TYR A 143 -6.29 2.45 -4.62
N ASP A 144 -5.70 1.57 -5.41
CA ASP A 144 -5.98 1.43 -6.84
C ASP A 144 -7.47 1.19 -7.10
N ALA A 145 -8.08 0.26 -6.35
CA ALA A 145 -9.51 0.00 -6.46
C ALA A 145 -10.37 1.22 -6.09
N ILE A 146 -9.97 1.98 -5.06
CA ILE A 146 -10.67 3.21 -4.66
C ILE A 146 -10.52 4.29 -5.74
N TYR A 147 -9.34 4.41 -6.36
CA TYR A 147 -9.10 5.42 -7.40
C TYR A 147 -9.82 5.13 -8.72
N LYS A 148 -10.16 3.87 -9.00
CA LYS A 148 -11.04 3.48 -10.13
C LYS A 148 -12.50 3.87 -9.94
N LEU A 149 -12.91 4.22 -8.71
CA LEU A 149 -14.27 4.70 -8.47
C LEU A 149 -14.52 6.07 -9.11
N PRO A 150 -15.77 6.36 -9.56
CA PRO A 150 -16.17 7.70 -9.96
C PRO A 150 -15.85 8.75 -8.88
N GLU A 151 -15.44 9.94 -9.29
CA GLU A 151 -14.89 10.98 -8.41
C GLU A 151 -15.72 11.24 -7.14
N GLN A 152 -17.05 11.42 -7.31
CA GLN A 152 -17.94 11.67 -6.17
C GLN A 152 -17.96 10.47 -5.19
N THR A 153 -18.01 9.26 -5.73
CA THR A 153 -18.04 8.03 -4.93
C THR A 153 -16.71 7.79 -4.23
N ARG A 154 -15.59 8.07 -4.92
CA ARG A 154 -14.25 8.03 -4.36
C ARG A 154 -14.10 9.00 -3.19
N LYS A 155 -14.55 10.26 -3.33
CA LYS A 155 -14.56 11.24 -2.24
C LYS A 155 -15.31 10.73 -1.01
N ILE A 156 -16.48 10.10 -1.22
CA ILE A 156 -17.27 9.51 -0.14
C ILE A 156 -16.46 8.43 0.61
N VAL A 157 -15.83 7.51 -0.13
CA VAL A 157 -15.03 6.44 0.48
C VAL A 157 -13.85 7.01 1.25
N LEU A 158 -13.09 7.93 0.67
CA LEU A 158 -11.92 8.55 1.30
C LEU A 158 -12.29 9.34 2.57
N LEU A 159 -13.40 10.09 2.56
CA LEU A 159 -13.89 10.78 3.75
C LEU A 159 -14.35 9.80 4.83
N THR A 160 -14.99 8.70 4.43
CA THR A 160 -15.36 7.62 5.38
C THR A 160 -14.12 7.00 6.03
N LEU A 161 -13.06 6.73 5.25
CA LEU A 161 -11.79 6.22 5.78
C LEU A 161 -11.10 7.19 6.75
N LYS A 162 -11.35 8.50 6.59
CA LYS A 162 -10.88 9.54 7.52
C LYS A 162 -11.75 9.67 8.78
N GLY A 163 -12.78 8.83 8.94
CA GLY A 163 -13.68 8.86 10.10
C GLY A 163 -14.73 9.97 10.07
N VAL A 164 -14.94 10.65 8.92
CA VAL A 164 -15.96 11.68 8.80
C VAL A 164 -17.34 11.05 8.83
N SER A 165 -18.26 11.60 9.64
CA SER A 165 -19.61 11.06 9.80
C SER A 165 -20.45 11.21 8.51
N ASN A 166 -21.43 10.34 8.31
CA ASN A 166 -22.27 10.37 7.13
C ASN A 166 -23.04 11.70 6.96
N SER A 167 -23.44 12.36 8.05
CA SER A 167 -24.07 13.67 8.02
C SER A 167 -23.13 14.75 7.51
N GLN A 168 -21.91 14.78 8.02
CA GLN A 168 -20.89 15.75 7.59
C GLN A 168 -20.47 15.53 6.13
N ILE A 169 -20.33 14.28 5.68
CA ILE A 169 -20.02 13.97 4.27
C ILE A 169 -21.15 14.44 3.36
N ALA A 170 -22.40 14.17 3.74
CA ALA A 170 -23.56 14.60 2.96
C ALA A 170 -23.64 16.13 2.84
N GLU A 171 -23.37 16.85 3.91
CA GLU A 171 -23.29 18.31 3.94
C GLU A 171 -22.16 18.84 3.05
N GLN A 172 -20.93 18.34 3.21
CA GLN A 172 -19.76 18.75 2.42
C GLN A 172 -19.96 18.53 0.92
N LEU A 173 -20.61 17.43 0.54
CA LEU A 173 -20.86 17.09 -0.87
C LEU A 173 -22.18 17.63 -1.40
N LYS A 174 -22.96 18.35 -0.58
CA LYS A 174 -24.27 18.91 -0.92
C LYS A 174 -25.25 17.85 -1.48
N ILE A 175 -25.30 16.68 -0.87
CA ILE A 175 -26.18 15.57 -1.23
C ILE A 175 -27.03 15.14 -0.03
N SER A 176 -28.13 14.44 -0.29
CA SER A 176 -28.94 13.87 0.79
C SER A 176 -28.20 12.68 1.44
N VAL A 177 -28.46 12.43 2.73
CA VAL A 177 -27.93 11.26 3.44
C VAL A 177 -28.37 9.95 2.77
N ASN A 178 -29.56 9.92 2.16
CA ASN A 178 -30.04 8.74 1.43
C ASN A 178 -29.26 8.52 0.13
N THR A 179 -28.95 9.60 -0.61
CA THR A 179 -28.08 9.55 -1.79
C THR A 179 -26.69 9.05 -1.39
N LEU A 180 -26.14 9.59 -0.29
CA LEU A 180 -24.85 9.13 0.25
C LEU A 180 -24.85 7.62 0.53
N LYS A 181 -25.85 7.12 1.27
CA LYS A 181 -25.96 5.68 1.60
C LYS A 181 -26.01 4.82 0.33
N THR A 182 -26.73 5.26 -0.69
CA THR A 182 -26.84 4.55 -1.97
C THR A 182 -25.50 4.50 -2.70
N LEU A 183 -24.79 5.64 -2.81
CA LEU A 183 -23.49 5.72 -3.45
C LEU A 183 -22.45 4.89 -2.67
N LYS A 184 -22.46 4.96 -1.34
CA LYS A 184 -21.59 4.17 -0.48
C LYS A 184 -21.83 2.66 -0.66
N LYS A 185 -23.09 2.23 -0.73
CA LYS A 185 -23.44 0.83 -1.01
C LYS A 185 -22.88 0.35 -2.36
N ARG A 186 -23.03 1.15 -3.42
CA ARG A 186 -22.50 0.84 -4.76
C ARG A 186 -20.98 0.78 -4.74
N ALA A 187 -20.32 1.74 -4.08
CA ALA A 187 -18.87 1.73 -3.92
C ALA A 187 -18.39 0.44 -3.25
N TYR A 188 -19.00 0.05 -2.15
CA TYR A 188 -18.60 -1.15 -1.42
C TYR A 188 -18.86 -2.44 -2.20
N GLN A 189 -19.92 -2.51 -3.00
CA GLN A 189 -20.15 -3.64 -3.92
C GLN A 189 -19.03 -3.73 -4.96
N TYR A 190 -18.67 -2.61 -5.58
CA TYR A 190 -17.56 -2.57 -6.53
C TYR A 190 -16.23 -2.98 -5.88
N LEU A 191 -15.87 -2.37 -4.75
CA LEU A 191 -14.63 -2.68 -4.03
C LEU A 191 -14.56 -4.13 -3.57
N ARG A 192 -15.69 -4.72 -3.16
CA ARG A 192 -15.75 -6.14 -2.79
C ARG A 192 -15.44 -7.06 -3.96
N ASN A 193 -15.94 -6.73 -5.14
CA ASN A 193 -15.69 -7.52 -6.36
C ASN A 193 -14.25 -7.39 -6.83
N GLU A 194 -13.70 -6.17 -6.78
CA GLU A 194 -12.34 -5.86 -7.26
C GLU A 194 -11.26 -6.42 -6.31
N LEU A 195 -11.44 -6.25 -5.01
CA LEU A 195 -10.44 -6.63 -4.02
C LEU A 195 -10.52 -8.09 -3.56
N GLY A 196 -11.63 -8.76 -3.86
CA GLY A 196 -11.94 -10.05 -3.29
C GLY A 196 -12.31 -9.99 -1.79
N PRO A 197 -12.80 -11.11 -1.23
CA PRO A 197 -13.41 -11.09 0.11
C PRO A 197 -12.45 -10.68 1.23
N TYR A 198 -11.19 -11.08 1.14
CA TYR A 198 -10.22 -10.85 2.22
C TYR A 198 -9.78 -9.39 2.32
N ARG A 199 -9.34 -8.78 1.20
CA ARG A 199 -8.90 -7.37 1.17
C ARG A 199 -10.06 -6.41 1.45
N PHE A 200 -11.26 -6.78 1.00
CA PHE A 200 -12.47 -6.03 1.31
C PHE A 200 -12.84 -6.07 2.79
N THR A 201 -12.61 -7.20 3.47
CA THR A 201 -12.82 -7.31 4.93
C THR A 201 -11.89 -6.35 5.69
N LEU A 202 -10.63 -6.23 5.27
CA LEU A 202 -9.69 -5.25 5.85
C LEU A 202 -10.16 -3.82 5.63
N LEU A 203 -10.63 -3.47 4.44
CA LEU A 203 -11.19 -2.15 4.16
C LEU A 203 -12.39 -1.83 5.07
N ASN A 204 -13.30 -2.80 5.26
CA ASN A 204 -14.43 -2.64 6.17
C ASN A 204 -14.00 -2.44 7.63
N TRP A 205 -13.00 -3.18 8.07
CA TRP A 205 -12.45 -3.04 9.42
C TRP A 205 -11.85 -1.66 9.64
N ILE A 206 -11.08 -1.15 8.69
CA ILE A 206 -10.54 0.22 8.75
C ILE A 206 -11.69 1.23 8.83
N CYS A 207 -12.71 1.09 8.00
CA CYS A 207 -13.89 1.95 8.05
C CYS A 207 -14.62 1.89 9.41
N LEU A 208 -14.76 0.71 10.01
CA LEU A 208 -15.45 0.53 11.30
C LEU A 208 -14.65 1.11 12.46
N LEU A 209 -13.34 0.95 12.46
CA LEU A 209 -12.46 1.49 13.51
C LEU A 209 -12.47 3.03 13.53
N TYR A 210 -12.55 3.65 12.35
CA TYR A 210 -12.62 5.11 12.25
C TYR A 210 -14.04 5.70 12.39
N THR A 211 -15.10 4.88 12.24
CA THR A 211 -16.48 5.34 12.34
C THR A 211 -17.14 4.98 13.67
N SER A 212 -16.40 4.42 14.63
CA SER A 212 -16.93 4.19 15.99
C SER A 212 -17.20 5.55 16.65
N PRO A 213 -18.44 5.89 16.98
CA PRO A 213 -18.74 7.15 17.65
C PRO A 213 -18.12 7.13 19.04
N SER A 214 -17.39 8.21 19.35
CA SER A 214 -17.04 8.59 20.71
C SER A 214 -18.27 9.10 21.41
#